data_365eeef5b7f41e734b7d514ca1bf451a
#
_entry.id   365eeef5b7f41e734b7d514ca1bf451a
#
_cell.length_a   1.000
_cell.length_b   1.000
_cell.length_c   1.000
_cell.angle_alpha   90.00
_cell.angle_beta   90.00
_cell.angle_gamma   90.00
#
_symmetry.space_group_name_H-M   'P 1'
#
loop_
_entity.id
_entity.type
_entity.pdbx_description
1 polymer ?
#
loop_
_entity_poly.entity_id
_entity_poly.type
_entity_poly.pdbx_seq_one_letter_code
_entity_poly.pdbx_strand_id
1 'polypeptide(L)'
;TLTTGKYSQQLKKGLEFLMQATENSTADSYNITELTGTQIQSKLGQNIDVILTSQFFSNIIDHATHDAALKRRIQKNLNTCVAKIQRAQDGNGNIVGAGWAGVLQSSFAANALESAQTKGAVVDEKALERSRAAQKNNFDAKTGDVKTDLGAGVMLYSVSGSARASAKEARRVEEEISKAKKSGRLSENAPATAENLAKIGFDKDDAIKYATAYEVYQSAKVQAQRDDVMDGFGSNGGEEFLSYLQTGESMVIGKDNSWQQWYDNISGRMLKIQNDDGSWNGHHCITSPVFCTATSLLILSINNDIEALTEIGRK
;
A
#
# COMPACT_ATOMS: atom_id res chain seq x y z
N THR A 1 17.86 6.17 12.76
CA THR A 1 18.64 5.40 11.77
C THR A 1 19.09 4.05 12.37
N LEU A 2 19.65 3.17 11.55
CA LEU A 2 20.24 1.91 12.00
C LEU A 2 21.47 2.09 12.92
N THR A 3 22.13 3.24 12.86
CA THR A 3 23.39 3.47 13.60
C THR A 3 23.23 4.44 14.75
N THR A 4 22.25 5.31 14.72
CA THR A 4 22.06 6.41 15.68
C THR A 4 20.60 6.58 16.07
N GLY A 5 20.35 7.13 17.24
CA GLY A 5 19.02 7.42 17.76
C GLY A 5 18.62 6.53 18.92
N LYS A 6 17.64 7.00 19.68
CA LYS A 6 17.13 6.37 20.91
C LYS A 6 16.76 4.89 20.75
N TYR A 7 16.20 4.52 19.59
CA TYR A 7 15.66 3.18 19.30
C TYR A 7 16.51 2.38 18.31
N SER A 8 17.74 2.80 18.01
CA SER A 8 18.60 2.14 17.03
C SER A 8 18.89 0.67 17.37
N GLN A 9 19.06 0.35 18.65
CA GLN A 9 19.31 -1.03 19.10
C GLN A 9 18.06 -1.92 18.92
N GLN A 10 16.86 -1.39 19.24
CA GLN A 10 15.61 -2.10 19.05
C GLN A 10 15.34 -2.34 17.56
N LEU A 11 15.59 -1.33 16.73
CA LEU A 11 15.48 -1.46 15.27
C LEU A 11 16.43 -2.52 14.71
N LYS A 12 17.70 -2.56 15.18
CA LYS A 12 18.67 -3.61 14.78
C LYS A 12 18.21 -5.00 15.21
N LYS A 13 17.70 -5.16 16.44
CA LYS A 13 17.18 -6.43 16.92
C LYS A 13 15.98 -6.90 16.10
N GLY A 14 15.05 -5.99 15.80
CA GLY A 14 13.89 -6.29 14.94
C GLY A 14 14.30 -6.68 13.52
N LEU A 15 15.24 -5.94 12.92
CA LEU A 15 15.80 -6.26 11.60
C LEU A 15 16.48 -7.64 11.59
N GLU A 16 17.32 -7.94 12.58
CA GLU A 16 18.00 -9.24 12.68
C GLU A 16 16.99 -10.38 12.86
N PHE A 17 15.98 -10.20 13.72
CA PHE A 17 14.91 -11.18 13.90
C PHE A 17 14.18 -11.50 12.59
N LEU A 18 13.79 -10.47 11.82
CA LEU A 18 13.09 -10.66 10.56
C LEU A 18 13.97 -11.29 9.48
N MET A 19 15.26 -10.92 9.43
CA MET A 19 16.22 -11.58 8.53
C MET A 19 16.39 -13.05 8.86
N GLN A 20 16.57 -13.41 10.13
CA GLN A 20 16.70 -14.80 10.58
C GLN A 20 15.41 -15.60 10.31
N ALA A 21 14.24 -15.02 10.60
CA ALA A 21 12.95 -15.66 10.29
C ALA A 21 12.83 -15.95 8.79
N THR A 22 13.19 -15.01 7.94
CA THR A 22 13.16 -15.18 6.49
C THR A 22 14.17 -16.24 6.02
N GLU A 23 15.38 -16.22 6.52
CA GLU A 23 16.46 -17.16 6.17
C GLU A 23 16.18 -18.59 6.62
N ASN A 24 15.50 -18.77 7.75
CA ASN A 24 15.11 -20.06 8.30
C ASN A 24 13.80 -20.60 7.69
N SER A 25 13.02 -19.76 7.03
CA SER A 25 11.76 -20.19 6.43
C SER A 25 11.99 -21.16 5.27
N THR A 26 11.17 -22.22 5.19
CA THR A 26 11.28 -23.21 4.10
C THR A 26 10.90 -22.59 2.75
N ALA A 27 11.49 -23.10 1.68
CA ALA A 27 11.21 -22.62 0.33
C ALA A 27 9.73 -22.79 -0.04
N ASP A 28 9.07 -23.84 0.45
CA ASP A 28 7.68 -24.17 0.11
C ASP A 28 6.65 -23.40 0.95
N SER A 29 7.05 -22.83 2.09
CA SER A 29 6.16 -21.99 2.89
C SER A 29 5.90 -20.65 2.21
N TYR A 30 4.67 -20.15 2.28
CA TYR A 30 4.33 -18.77 1.90
C TYR A 30 4.68 -17.77 2.99
N ASN A 31 4.89 -18.22 4.23
CA ASN A 31 5.16 -17.43 5.42
C ASN A 31 6.65 -17.43 5.77
N ILE A 32 7.05 -16.51 6.64
CA ILE A 32 8.37 -16.48 7.27
C ILE A 32 8.32 -16.93 8.73
N THR A 33 7.14 -17.18 9.28
CA THR A 33 6.91 -17.69 10.64
C THR A 33 6.12 -19.00 10.61
N GLU A 34 6.31 -19.82 11.64
CA GLU A 34 5.49 -21.02 11.88
C GLU A 34 4.23 -20.72 12.72
N LEU A 35 4.08 -19.47 13.18
CA LEU A 35 2.89 -19.05 13.91
C LEU A 35 1.67 -19.08 13.01
N THR A 36 0.59 -19.67 13.52
CA THR A 36 -0.70 -19.77 12.82
C THR A 36 -1.84 -19.39 13.75
N GLY A 37 -2.97 -18.95 13.19
CA GLY A 37 -4.18 -18.66 13.96
C GLY A 37 -4.10 -17.42 14.84
N THR A 38 -3.14 -16.52 14.59
CA THR A 38 -3.12 -15.23 15.28
C THR A 38 -4.32 -14.37 14.85
N GLN A 39 -4.74 -13.44 15.71
CA GLN A 39 -5.82 -12.51 15.39
C GLN A 39 -5.56 -11.77 14.06
N ILE A 40 -4.34 -11.32 13.85
CA ILE A 40 -3.94 -10.60 12.64
C ILE A 40 -4.08 -11.49 11.40
N GLN A 41 -3.61 -12.74 11.45
CA GLN A 41 -3.78 -13.69 10.36
C GLN A 41 -5.24 -14.03 10.08
N SER A 42 -6.06 -14.20 11.12
CA SER A 42 -7.49 -14.47 10.98
C SER A 42 -8.25 -13.33 10.33
N LYS A 43 -7.80 -12.10 10.54
CA LYS A 43 -8.44 -10.91 9.99
C LYS A 43 -7.92 -10.50 8.61
N LEU A 44 -6.62 -10.44 8.42
CA LEU A 44 -6.01 -9.99 7.17
C LEU A 44 -5.74 -11.16 6.22
N GLY A 45 -5.14 -12.22 6.72
CA GLY A 45 -4.77 -13.41 5.96
C GLY A 45 -3.49 -14.05 6.45
N GLN A 46 -3.33 -15.33 6.11
CA GLN A 46 -2.25 -16.17 6.65
C GLN A 46 -0.85 -15.71 6.24
N ASN A 47 -0.73 -14.97 5.13
CA ASN A 47 0.56 -14.58 4.55
C ASN A 47 0.93 -13.12 4.84
N ILE A 48 0.26 -12.47 5.79
CA ILE A 48 0.49 -11.05 6.09
C ILE A 48 1.88 -10.79 6.66
N ASP A 49 2.50 -11.74 7.34
CA ASP A 49 3.84 -11.63 7.92
C ASP A 49 4.90 -11.37 6.85
N VAL A 50 4.93 -12.19 5.78
CA VAL A 50 5.89 -12.03 4.67
C VAL A 50 5.67 -10.75 3.90
N ILE A 51 4.42 -10.31 3.77
CA ILE A 51 4.03 -9.09 3.05
C ILE A 51 4.56 -7.86 3.78
N LEU A 52 4.25 -7.73 5.08
CA LEU A 52 4.72 -6.60 5.89
C LEU A 52 6.24 -6.61 6.08
N THR A 53 6.86 -7.80 6.14
CA THR A 53 8.32 -7.93 6.19
C THR A 53 8.98 -7.49 4.90
N SER A 54 8.40 -7.82 3.74
CA SER A 54 8.86 -7.31 2.44
C SER A 54 8.82 -5.78 2.37
N GLN A 55 7.73 -5.17 2.86
CA GLN A 55 7.60 -3.72 2.94
C GLN A 55 8.66 -3.12 3.87
N PHE A 56 8.88 -3.73 5.04
CA PHE A 56 9.92 -3.29 5.98
C PHE A 56 11.32 -3.35 5.36
N PHE A 57 11.68 -4.46 4.69
CA PHE A 57 12.98 -4.57 4.03
C PHE A 57 13.15 -3.54 2.91
N SER A 58 12.10 -3.25 2.16
CA SER A 58 12.11 -2.19 1.14
C SER A 58 12.35 -0.80 1.75
N ASN A 59 11.79 -0.53 2.92
CA ASN A 59 11.97 0.76 3.59
C ASN A 59 13.35 0.89 4.25
N ILE A 60 13.90 -0.20 4.79
CA ILE A 60 15.14 -0.13 5.58
C ILE A 60 16.43 -0.23 4.75
N ILE A 61 16.36 -0.79 3.52
CA ILE A 61 17.56 -1.12 2.72
C ILE A 61 18.41 0.11 2.39
N ASP A 62 17.79 1.26 2.17
CA ASP A 62 18.50 2.51 1.87
C ASP A 62 19.17 3.13 3.09
N HIS A 63 18.83 2.66 4.29
CA HIS A 63 19.48 3.07 5.53
C HIS A 63 20.73 2.21 5.87
N ALA A 64 21.01 1.16 5.10
CA ALA A 64 22.19 0.33 5.23
C ALA A 64 23.36 0.77 4.32
N THR A 65 23.46 2.08 4.00
CA THR A 65 24.43 2.63 3.01
C THR A 65 25.89 2.42 3.40
N HIS A 66 26.20 2.38 4.68
CA HIS A 66 27.58 2.26 5.18
C HIS A 66 27.98 0.82 5.51
N ASP A 67 27.10 -0.15 5.29
CA ASP A 67 27.35 -1.58 5.51
C ASP A 67 26.89 -2.38 4.28
N ALA A 68 27.81 -2.57 3.36
CA ALA A 68 27.54 -3.28 2.11
C ALA A 68 27.17 -4.77 2.34
N ALA A 69 27.66 -5.40 3.41
CA ALA A 69 27.31 -6.78 3.76
C ALA A 69 25.86 -6.85 4.26
N LEU A 70 25.48 -5.95 5.16
CA LEU A 70 24.10 -5.84 5.64
C LEU A 70 23.14 -5.51 4.50
N LYS A 71 23.48 -4.55 3.63
CA LYS A 71 22.65 -4.20 2.46
C LYS A 71 22.42 -5.41 1.56
N ARG A 72 23.45 -6.18 1.23
CA ARG A 72 23.30 -7.42 0.44
C ARG A 72 22.42 -8.46 1.14
N ARG A 73 22.57 -8.61 2.47
CA ARG A 73 21.74 -9.55 3.25
C ARG A 73 20.27 -9.12 3.25
N ILE A 74 19.97 -7.83 3.44
CA ILE A 74 18.62 -7.29 3.33
C ILE A 74 18.04 -7.54 1.92
N GLN A 75 18.83 -7.26 0.86
CA GLN A 75 18.40 -7.49 -0.52
C GLN A 75 18.07 -8.97 -0.80
N LYS A 76 18.88 -9.90 -0.30
CA LYS A 76 18.62 -11.34 -0.43
C LYS A 76 17.31 -11.72 0.27
N ASN A 77 17.09 -11.25 1.49
CA ASN A 77 15.87 -11.50 2.26
C ASN A 77 14.64 -10.88 1.60
N LEU A 78 14.76 -9.67 1.06
CA LEU A 78 13.71 -9.01 0.28
C LEU A 78 13.32 -9.86 -0.95
N ASN A 79 14.29 -10.35 -1.71
CA ASN A 79 14.02 -11.25 -2.84
C ASN A 79 13.31 -12.54 -2.42
N THR A 80 13.66 -13.09 -1.25
CA THR A 80 12.97 -14.27 -0.69
C THR A 80 11.50 -13.95 -0.37
N CYS A 81 11.24 -12.82 0.29
CA CYS A 81 9.86 -12.38 0.57
C CYS A 81 9.06 -12.16 -0.73
N VAL A 82 9.65 -11.48 -1.71
CA VAL A 82 9.03 -11.25 -3.04
C VAL A 82 8.66 -12.58 -3.70
N ALA A 83 9.57 -13.56 -3.73
CA ALA A 83 9.31 -14.87 -4.31
C ALA A 83 8.15 -15.60 -3.61
N LYS A 84 8.06 -15.50 -2.27
CA LYS A 84 6.96 -16.08 -1.48
C LYS A 84 5.62 -15.39 -1.79
N ILE A 85 5.59 -14.07 -1.85
CA ILE A 85 4.38 -13.28 -2.18
C ILE A 85 3.87 -13.64 -3.58
N GLN A 86 4.76 -13.66 -4.57
CA GLN A 86 4.39 -13.99 -5.96
C GLN A 86 3.86 -15.43 -6.10
N ARG A 87 4.42 -16.37 -5.36
CA ARG A 87 3.95 -17.76 -5.34
C ARG A 87 2.61 -17.90 -4.63
N ALA A 88 2.32 -17.07 -3.64
CA ALA A 88 1.04 -17.05 -2.93
C ALA A 88 -0.09 -16.34 -3.71
N GLN A 89 0.21 -15.78 -4.88
CA GLN A 89 -0.78 -15.12 -5.70
C GLN A 89 -1.61 -16.13 -6.48
N ASP A 90 -2.93 -15.98 -6.47
CA ASP A 90 -3.85 -16.75 -7.33
C ASP A 90 -3.88 -16.20 -8.77
N GLY A 91 -4.66 -16.87 -9.64
CA GLY A 91 -4.79 -16.48 -11.05
C GLY A 91 -5.43 -15.10 -11.26
N ASN A 92 -6.16 -14.59 -10.27
CA ASN A 92 -6.84 -13.30 -10.32
C ASN A 92 -5.98 -12.15 -9.73
N GLY A 93 -4.84 -12.47 -9.14
CA GLY A 93 -3.94 -11.48 -8.54
C GLY A 93 -4.14 -11.25 -7.05
N ASN A 94 -5.03 -12.00 -6.39
CA ASN A 94 -5.20 -11.96 -4.94
C ASN A 94 -4.25 -12.94 -4.25
N ILE A 95 -3.99 -12.71 -2.97
CA ILE A 95 -3.15 -13.61 -2.17
C ILE A 95 -4.03 -14.69 -1.54
N VAL A 96 -3.62 -15.96 -1.69
CA VAL A 96 -4.28 -17.11 -1.07
C VAL A 96 -4.25 -17.03 0.46
N GLY A 97 -5.11 -17.80 1.14
CA GLY A 97 -5.19 -17.79 2.60
C GLY A 97 -5.76 -16.49 3.16
N ALA A 98 -6.72 -15.90 2.43
CA ALA A 98 -7.41 -14.68 2.85
C ALA A 98 -8.08 -14.83 4.21
N GLY A 99 -7.96 -13.80 5.03
CA GLY A 99 -8.72 -13.63 6.27
C GLY A 99 -10.07 -12.95 6.01
N TRP A 100 -10.66 -12.45 7.07
CA TRP A 100 -11.95 -11.75 7.03
C TRP A 100 -11.92 -10.50 6.15
N ALA A 101 -10.83 -9.73 6.24
CA ALA A 101 -10.53 -8.56 5.41
C ALA A 101 -9.37 -8.85 4.44
N GLY A 102 -9.44 -9.98 3.73
CA GLY A 102 -8.38 -10.49 2.84
C GLY A 102 -8.02 -9.56 1.69
N VAL A 103 -8.91 -8.63 1.32
CA VAL A 103 -8.62 -7.55 0.37
C VAL A 103 -7.44 -6.70 0.85
N LEU A 104 -7.29 -6.48 2.17
CA LEU A 104 -6.14 -5.76 2.72
C LEU A 104 -4.85 -6.55 2.56
N GLN A 105 -4.85 -7.87 2.82
CA GLN A 105 -3.68 -8.71 2.56
C GLN A 105 -3.22 -8.56 1.10
N SER A 106 -4.16 -8.64 0.16
CA SER A 106 -3.85 -8.58 -1.28
C SER A 106 -3.41 -7.18 -1.71
N SER A 107 -3.98 -6.11 -1.17
CA SER A 107 -3.56 -4.74 -1.48
C SER A 107 -2.17 -4.43 -0.93
N PHE A 108 -1.88 -4.84 0.31
CA PHE A 108 -0.53 -4.70 0.87
C PHE A 108 0.50 -5.55 0.13
N ALA A 109 0.12 -6.71 -0.41
CA ALA A 109 1.02 -7.49 -1.28
C ALA A 109 1.37 -6.73 -2.57
N ALA A 110 0.40 -6.10 -3.22
CA ALA A 110 0.66 -5.25 -4.38
C ALA A 110 1.61 -4.09 -4.03
N ASN A 111 1.39 -3.42 -2.89
CA ASN A 111 2.25 -2.34 -2.40
C ASN A 111 3.67 -2.82 -2.09
N ALA A 112 3.81 -3.98 -1.45
CA ALA A 112 5.10 -4.58 -1.12
C ALA A 112 5.90 -4.97 -2.37
N LEU A 113 5.24 -5.55 -3.38
CA LEU A 113 5.88 -5.87 -4.67
C LEU A 113 6.33 -4.60 -5.40
N GLU A 114 5.49 -3.57 -5.44
CA GLU A 114 5.83 -2.28 -6.06
C GLU A 114 7.02 -1.61 -5.36
N SER A 115 7.00 -1.57 -4.02
CA SER A 115 8.11 -1.02 -3.22
C SER A 115 9.40 -1.81 -3.42
N ALA A 116 9.32 -3.14 -3.42
CA ALA A 116 10.46 -4.02 -3.64
C ALA A 116 11.08 -3.83 -5.04
N GLN A 117 10.25 -3.66 -6.07
CA GLN A 117 10.70 -3.37 -7.43
C GLN A 117 11.53 -2.07 -7.48
N THR A 118 11.09 -1.01 -6.78
CA THR A 118 11.84 0.26 -6.74
C THR A 118 13.20 0.13 -6.06
N LYS A 119 13.36 -0.89 -5.19
CA LYS A 119 14.60 -1.20 -4.46
C LYS A 119 15.46 -2.27 -5.17
N GLY A 120 15.13 -2.59 -6.42
CA GLY A 120 15.90 -3.52 -7.25
C GLY A 120 15.69 -5.00 -6.91
N ALA A 121 14.61 -5.36 -6.24
CA ALA A 121 14.24 -6.76 -6.06
C ALA A 121 13.74 -7.37 -7.38
N VAL A 122 13.89 -8.70 -7.50
CA VAL A 122 13.47 -9.45 -8.70
C VAL A 122 11.96 -9.68 -8.64
N VAL A 123 11.20 -8.71 -9.14
CA VAL A 123 9.73 -8.77 -9.21
C VAL A 123 9.30 -9.17 -10.61
N ASP A 124 8.43 -10.18 -10.72
CA ASP A 124 7.72 -10.50 -11.96
C ASP A 124 6.68 -9.41 -12.24
N GLU A 125 6.89 -8.67 -13.32
CA GLU A 125 6.05 -7.55 -13.70
C GLU A 125 4.60 -7.97 -13.95
N LYS A 126 4.37 -9.15 -14.53
CA LYS A 126 3.02 -9.69 -14.73
C LYS A 126 2.33 -10.01 -13.41
N ALA A 127 3.05 -10.51 -12.41
CA ALA A 127 2.51 -10.74 -11.08
C ALA A 127 2.12 -9.41 -10.40
N LEU A 128 2.97 -8.40 -10.49
CA LEU A 128 2.66 -7.06 -9.97
C LEU A 128 1.46 -6.44 -10.68
N GLU A 129 1.41 -6.53 -12.01
CA GLU A 129 0.26 -6.02 -12.79
C GLU A 129 -1.05 -6.72 -12.42
N ARG A 130 -1.04 -8.06 -12.26
CA ARG A 130 -2.23 -8.81 -11.81
C ARG A 130 -2.69 -8.37 -10.42
N SER A 131 -1.76 -8.23 -9.45
CA SER A 131 -2.09 -7.73 -8.11
C SER A 131 -2.74 -6.35 -8.17
N ARG A 132 -2.17 -5.42 -8.93
CA ARG A 132 -2.70 -4.06 -9.07
C ARG A 132 -4.05 -4.04 -9.78
N ALA A 133 -4.20 -4.85 -10.84
CA ALA A 133 -5.48 -4.98 -11.53
C ALA A 133 -6.59 -5.54 -10.62
N ALA A 134 -6.27 -6.55 -9.80
CA ALA A 134 -7.22 -7.07 -8.81
C ALA A 134 -7.72 -5.97 -7.87
N GLN A 135 -6.83 -5.13 -7.35
CA GLN A 135 -7.23 -4.04 -6.45
C GLN A 135 -8.03 -2.95 -7.17
N LYS A 136 -7.63 -2.54 -8.39
CA LYS A 136 -8.38 -1.56 -9.19
C LYS A 136 -9.80 -2.04 -9.51
N ASN A 137 -9.96 -3.33 -9.78
CA ASN A 137 -11.25 -3.94 -10.12
C ASN A 137 -12.21 -4.10 -8.93
N ASN A 138 -11.80 -3.76 -7.71
CA ASN A 138 -12.69 -3.70 -6.55
C ASN A 138 -13.58 -2.45 -6.55
N PHE A 139 -13.30 -1.47 -7.40
CA PHE A 139 -14.06 -0.24 -7.51
C PHE A 139 -14.40 0.06 -8.97
N ASP A 140 -15.68 0.26 -9.26
CA ASP A 140 -16.17 0.74 -10.55
C ASP A 140 -16.38 2.27 -10.49
N ALA A 141 -15.50 3.01 -11.14
CA ALA A 141 -15.57 4.48 -11.14
C ALA A 141 -16.79 5.06 -11.86
N LYS A 142 -17.45 4.28 -12.74
CA LYS A 142 -18.63 4.74 -13.51
C LYS A 142 -19.92 4.61 -12.71
N THR A 143 -20.07 3.51 -11.98
CA THR A 143 -21.28 3.24 -11.18
C THR A 143 -21.10 3.64 -9.72
N GLY A 144 -19.87 3.76 -9.24
CA GLY A 144 -19.53 3.94 -7.83
C GLY A 144 -19.62 2.65 -7.01
N ASP A 145 -19.84 1.50 -7.68
CA ASP A 145 -19.95 0.20 -7.00
C ASP A 145 -18.63 -0.26 -6.43
N VAL A 146 -18.67 -0.84 -5.24
CA VAL A 146 -17.51 -1.38 -4.52
C VAL A 146 -17.73 -2.84 -4.25
N LYS A 147 -16.78 -3.68 -4.66
CA LYS A 147 -16.75 -5.10 -4.30
C LYS A 147 -16.21 -5.22 -2.87
N THR A 148 -17.03 -5.73 -1.98
CA THR A 148 -16.71 -5.85 -0.55
C THR A 148 -16.60 -7.29 -0.07
N ASP A 149 -16.76 -8.28 -0.96
CA ASP A 149 -16.77 -9.70 -0.61
C ASP A 149 -15.50 -10.15 0.14
N LEU A 150 -14.34 -9.68 -0.31
CA LEU A 150 -13.05 -9.93 0.35
C LEU A 150 -12.73 -8.92 1.45
N GLY A 151 -13.62 -7.99 1.74
CA GLY A 151 -13.48 -6.91 2.73
C GLY A 151 -14.50 -6.99 3.85
N ALA A 152 -15.07 -8.16 4.14
CA ALA A 152 -16.08 -8.36 5.19
C ALA A 152 -17.30 -7.42 5.08
N GLY A 153 -17.66 -6.99 3.88
CA GLY A 153 -18.72 -6.01 3.64
C GLY A 153 -18.30 -4.54 3.84
N VAL A 154 -17.05 -4.28 4.23
CA VAL A 154 -16.56 -2.92 4.53
C VAL A 154 -15.98 -2.26 3.29
N MET A 155 -16.61 -1.19 2.85
CA MET A 155 -16.23 -0.43 1.65
C MET A 155 -14.81 0.16 1.76
N LEU A 156 -14.44 0.68 2.92
CA LEU A 156 -13.16 1.35 3.20
C LEU A 156 -11.96 0.51 2.75
N TYR A 157 -11.99 -0.81 3.03
CA TYR A 157 -10.87 -1.70 2.75
C TYR A 157 -10.60 -1.85 1.24
N SER A 158 -11.66 -1.90 0.46
CA SER A 158 -11.56 -2.02 -1.01
C SER A 158 -11.20 -0.69 -1.67
N VAL A 159 -11.84 0.42 -1.26
CA VAL A 159 -11.58 1.73 -1.92
C VAL A 159 -10.18 2.26 -1.62
N SER A 160 -9.65 2.06 -0.40
CA SER A 160 -8.28 2.44 -0.07
C SER A 160 -7.25 1.67 -0.91
N GLY A 161 -7.45 0.36 -1.08
CA GLY A 161 -6.64 -0.49 -1.95
C GLY A 161 -6.71 -0.06 -3.43
N SER A 162 -7.92 0.24 -3.92
CA SER A 162 -8.14 0.69 -5.30
C SER A 162 -7.47 2.04 -5.58
N ALA A 163 -7.59 3.00 -4.65
CA ALA A 163 -6.90 4.29 -4.73
C ALA A 163 -5.37 4.09 -4.77
N ARG A 164 -4.82 3.27 -3.85
CA ARG A 164 -3.38 3.02 -3.76
C ARG A 164 -2.82 2.34 -5.03
N ALA A 165 -3.54 1.33 -5.56
CA ALA A 165 -3.11 0.62 -6.76
C ALA A 165 -3.18 1.47 -8.04
N SER A 166 -3.95 2.55 -8.05
CA SER A 166 -4.16 3.42 -9.21
C SER A 166 -3.34 4.71 -9.17
N ALA A 167 -2.78 5.07 -8.01
CA ALA A 167 -2.16 6.38 -7.77
C ALA A 167 -1.00 6.71 -8.72
N LYS A 168 -0.17 5.73 -9.02
CA LYS A 168 1.00 5.90 -9.92
C LYS A 168 0.58 6.23 -11.36
N GLU A 169 -0.34 5.45 -11.91
CA GLU A 169 -0.86 5.72 -13.26
C GLU A 169 -1.62 7.04 -13.31
N ALA A 170 -2.42 7.33 -12.28
CA ALA A 170 -3.16 8.59 -12.21
C ALA A 170 -2.23 9.80 -12.23
N ARG A 171 -1.14 9.75 -11.47
CA ARG A 171 -0.10 10.78 -11.50
C ARG A 171 0.51 10.95 -12.89
N ARG A 172 0.87 9.84 -13.54
CA ARG A 172 1.44 9.91 -14.91
C ARG A 172 0.46 10.57 -15.87
N VAL A 173 -0.83 10.21 -15.80
CA VAL A 173 -1.88 10.84 -16.62
C VAL A 173 -1.94 12.34 -16.38
N GLU A 174 -1.97 12.77 -15.13
CA GLU A 174 -2.06 14.19 -14.77
C GLU A 174 -0.83 14.97 -15.26
N GLU A 175 0.37 14.43 -15.10
CA GLU A 175 1.61 15.04 -15.56
C GLU A 175 1.64 15.17 -17.11
N GLU A 176 1.25 14.13 -17.85
CA GLU A 176 1.23 14.15 -19.32
C GLU A 176 0.13 15.05 -19.89
N ILE A 177 -1.07 15.03 -19.32
CA ILE A 177 -2.17 15.96 -19.69
C ILE A 177 -1.74 17.42 -19.42
N SER A 178 -1.13 17.69 -18.26
CA SER A 178 -0.64 19.03 -17.91
C SER A 178 0.43 19.53 -18.90
N LYS A 179 1.40 18.67 -19.26
CA LYS A 179 2.41 18.99 -20.30
C LYS A 179 1.78 19.27 -21.66
N ALA A 180 0.78 18.49 -22.06
CA ALA A 180 0.10 18.65 -23.33
C ALA A 180 -0.73 19.96 -23.39
N LYS A 181 -1.40 20.33 -22.29
CA LYS A 181 -2.08 21.63 -22.16
C LYS A 181 -1.08 22.79 -22.29
N LYS A 182 0.00 22.77 -21.52
CA LYS A 182 1.05 23.81 -21.57
C LYS A 182 1.70 23.96 -22.94
N SER A 183 1.79 22.89 -23.72
CA SER A 183 2.37 22.91 -25.08
C SER A 183 1.34 23.18 -26.19
N GLY A 184 0.06 23.41 -25.85
CA GLY A 184 -1.01 23.65 -26.81
C GLY A 184 -1.49 22.42 -27.60
N ARG A 185 -1.01 21.21 -27.25
CA ARG A 185 -1.46 19.95 -27.88
C ARG A 185 -2.86 19.54 -27.44
N LEU A 186 -3.27 19.99 -26.27
CA LEU A 186 -4.64 19.85 -25.75
C LEU A 186 -5.17 21.22 -25.32
N SER A 187 -6.49 21.40 -25.41
CA SER A 187 -7.13 22.59 -24.85
C SER A 187 -6.98 22.63 -23.32
N GLU A 188 -7.01 23.83 -22.73
CA GLU A 188 -6.84 24.02 -21.30
C GLU A 188 -7.84 23.22 -20.45
N ASN A 189 -9.07 23.06 -20.94
CA ASN A 189 -10.13 22.33 -20.26
C ASN A 189 -10.24 20.84 -20.68
N ALA A 190 -9.28 20.31 -21.47
CA ALA A 190 -9.34 18.91 -21.91
C ALA A 190 -9.32 17.95 -20.72
N PRO A 191 -10.28 17.01 -20.60
CA PRO A 191 -10.31 16.01 -19.54
C PRO A 191 -9.27 14.90 -19.79
N ALA A 192 -8.94 14.14 -18.73
CA ALA A 192 -8.03 12.99 -18.78
C ALA A 192 -8.74 11.74 -19.32
N THR A 193 -9.14 11.74 -20.57
CA THR A 193 -9.83 10.63 -21.24
C THR A 193 -8.88 9.81 -22.12
N ALA A 194 -9.25 8.56 -22.42
CA ALA A 194 -8.50 7.71 -23.35
C ALA A 194 -8.29 8.37 -24.71
N GLU A 195 -9.29 9.10 -25.23
CA GLU A 195 -9.19 9.84 -26.47
C GLU A 195 -8.10 10.92 -26.40
N ASN A 196 -8.07 11.71 -25.34
CA ASN A 196 -7.07 12.77 -25.19
C ASN A 196 -5.68 12.20 -24.91
N LEU A 197 -5.57 11.07 -24.19
CA LEU A 197 -4.30 10.36 -24.01
C LEU A 197 -3.75 9.82 -25.35
N ALA A 198 -4.61 9.25 -26.19
CA ALA A 198 -4.22 8.81 -27.52
C ALA A 198 -3.73 9.99 -28.41
N LYS A 199 -4.41 11.16 -28.34
CA LYS A 199 -3.97 12.38 -29.06
C LYS A 199 -2.58 12.86 -28.66
N ILE A 200 -2.14 12.59 -27.45
CA ILE A 200 -0.81 13.01 -26.96
C ILE A 200 0.27 11.93 -27.08
N GLY A 201 -0.08 10.76 -27.64
CA GLY A 201 0.89 9.74 -28.03
C GLY A 201 0.88 8.43 -27.26
N PHE A 202 -0.12 8.21 -26.39
CA PHE A 202 -0.34 6.86 -25.83
C PHE A 202 -0.92 5.96 -26.94
N ASP A 203 -0.50 4.68 -26.96
CA ASP A 203 -1.21 3.72 -27.78
C ASP A 203 -2.64 3.49 -27.25
N LYS A 204 -3.48 2.86 -28.05
CA LYS A 204 -4.92 2.75 -27.74
C LYS A 204 -5.19 1.98 -26.44
N ASP A 205 -4.47 0.89 -26.22
CA ASP A 205 -4.70 0.01 -25.04
C ASP A 205 -4.16 0.67 -23.78
N ASP A 206 -2.97 1.29 -23.85
CA ASP A 206 -2.41 2.08 -22.78
C ASP A 206 -3.30 3.30 -22.47
N ALA A 207 -3.82 4.01 -23.46
CA ALA A 207 -4.71 5.14 -23.25
C ALA A 207 -5.95 4.74 -22.44
N ILE A 208 -6.58 3.60 -22.76
CA ILE A 208 -7.72 3.06 -22.02
C ILE A 208 -7.30 2.67 -20.60
N LYS A 209 -6.20 1.90 -20.44
CA LYS A 209 -5.67 1.46 -19.15
C LYS A 209 -5.40 2.64 -18.21
N TYR A 210 -4.70 3.65 -18.69
CA TYR A 210 -4.32 4.83 -17.91
C TYR A 210 -5.51 5.73 -17.59
N ALA A 211 -6.43 5.96 -18.54
CA ALA A 211 -7.66 6.73 -18.27
C ALA A 211 -8.51 6.04 -17.19
N THR A 212 -8.69 4.71 -17.29
CA THR A 212 -9.43 3.94 -16.28
C THR A 212 -8.77 4.04 -14.91
N ALA A 213 -7.44 3.89 -14.83
CA ALA A 213 -6.74 4.03 -13.56
C ALA A 213 -6.87 5.45 -12.96
N TYR A 214 -6.85 6.47 -13.80
CA TYR A 214 -7.09 7.85 -13.38
C TYR A 214 -8.49 8.04 -12.79
N GLU A 215 -9.52 7.55 -13.47
CA GLU A 215 -10.91 7.61 -13.00
C GLU A 215 -11.10 6.86 -11.68
N VAL A 216 -10.53 5.64 -11.57
CA VAL A 216 -10.56 4.84 -10.32
C VAL A 216 -9.89 5.62 -9.19
N TYR A 217 -8.70 6.18 -9.42
CA TYR A 217 -8.00 6.95 -8.40
C TYR A 217 -8.81 8.13 -7.91
N GLN A 218 -9.31 8.98 -8.84
CA GLN A 218 -10.04 10.18 -8.48
C GLN A 218 -11.32 9.85 -7.69
N SER A 219 -12.03 8.81 -8.08
CA SER A 219 -13.28 8.42 -7.41
C SER A 219 -13.04 7.68 -6.10
N ALA A 220 -12.13 6.69 -6.08
CA ALA A 220 -11.87 5.88 -4.89
C ALA A 220 -11.27 6.70 -3.73
N LYS A 221 -10.36 7.65 -4.01
CA LYS A 221 -9.83 8.54 -2.97
C LYS A 221 -10.90 9.43 -2.33
N VAL A 222 -11.90 9.88 -3.11
CA VAL A 222 -13.02 10.67 -2.58
C VAL A 222 -13.89 9.79 -1.70
N GLN A 223 -14.19 8.57 -2.13
CA GLN A 223 -14.94 7.61 -1.32
C GLN A 223 -14.23 7.28 -0.02
N ALA A 224 -12.90 7.05 -0.06
CA ALA A 224 -12.09 6.71 1.12
C ALA A 224 -12.01 7.85 2.16
N GLN A 225 -12.40 9.06 1.81
CA GLN A 225 -12.39 10.24 2.69
C GLN A 225 -13.76 10.59 3.27
N ARG A 226 -14.81 9.90 2.85
CA ARG A 226 -16.16 10.13 3.39
C ARG A 226 -16.24 9.62 4.82
N ASP A 227 -16.84 10.39 5.72
CA ASP A 227 -16.95 10.02 7.15
C ASP A 227 -17.65 8.66 7.34
N ASP A 228 -18.74 8.42 6.60
CA ASP A 228 -19.49 7.15 6.64
C ASP A 228 -18.68 5.93 6.14
N VAL A 229 -17.72 6.16 5.25
CA VAL A 229 -16.78 5.13 4.76
C VAL A 229 -15.61 4.96 5.72
N MET A 230 -15.04 6.07 6.23
CA MET A 230 -13.93 6.06 7.17
C MET A 230 -14.27 5.37 8.50
N ASP A 231 -15.51 5.35 8.90
CA ASP A 231 -15.96 4.64 10.11
C ASP A 231 -15.78 3.11 9.99
N GLY A 232 -15.59 2.60 8.77
CA GLY A 232 -15.28 1.20 8.53
C GLY A 232 -16.35 0.28 9.10
N PHE A 233 -15.97 -0.53 10.10
CA PHE A 233 -16.88 -1.43 10.81
C PHE A 233 -17.64 -0.75 11.96
N GLY A 234 -17.63 0.58 12.01
CA GLY A 234 -18.29 1.39 13.06
C GLY A 234 -17.43 1.62 14.29
N SER A 235 -16.15 1.29 14.24
CA SER A 235 -15.19 1.52 15.32
C SER A 235 -13.76 1.56 14.77
N ASN A 236 -12.84 2.09 15.58
CA ASN A 236 -11.44 2.07 15.20
C ASN A 236 -10.83 0.70 15.47
N GLY A 237 -10.28 0.07 14.44
CA GLY A 237 -9.55 -1.19 14.49
C GLY A 237 -8.28 -1.14 13.64
N GLY A 238 -7.46 -2.18 13.76
CA GLY A 238 -6.21 -2.24 12.99
C GLY A 238 -6.42 -2.26 11.47
N GLU A 239 -7.55 -2.79 11.02
CA GLU A 239 -7.94 -2.83 9.61
C GLU A 239 -8.24 -1.43 9.05
N GLU A 240 -8.98 -0.62 9.79
CA GLU A 240 -9.26 0.77 9.43
C GLU A 240 -7.95 1.58 9.36
N PHE A 241 -7.05 1.38 10.33
CA PHE A 241 -5.75 2.06 10.34
C PHE A 241 -4.90 1.71 9.13
N LEU A 242 -4.89 0.45 8.69
CA LEU A 242 -4.23 0.05 7.45
C LEU A 242 -4.83 0.75 6.23
N SER A 243 -6.14 0.90 6.20
CA SER A 243 -6.83 1.61 5.10
C SER A 243 -6.52 3.10 5.09
N TYR A 244 -6.42 3.74 6.26
CA TYR A 244 -5.97 5.14 6.35
C TYR A 244 -4.54 5.29 5.85
N LEU A 245 -3.64 4.37 6.23
CA LEU A 245 -2.26 4.35 5.73
C LEU A 245 -2.23 4.30 4.20
N GLN A 246 -2.94 3.35 3.58
CA GLN A 246 -3.01 3.23 2.13
C GLN A 246 -3.59 4.46 1.44
N THR A 247 -4.63 5.06 2.02
CA THR A 247 -5.22 6.30 1.50
C THR A 247 -4.19 7.43 1.48
N GLY A 248 -3.48 7.63 2.59
CA GLY A 248 -2.44 8.66 2.67
C GLY A 248 -1.28 8.43 1.70
N GLU A 249 -0.76 7.20 1.65
CA GLU A 249 0.28 6.83 0.68
C GLU A 249 -0.18 7.09 -0.77
N SER A 250 -1.45 6.76 -1.09
CA SER A 250 -2.00 6.98 -2.44
C SER A 250 -1.98 8.45 -2.84
N MET A 251 -2.29 9.35 -1.90
CA MET A 251 -2.31 10.79 -2.14
C MET A 251 -0.90 11.37 -2.35
N VAL A 252 0.09 10.89 -1.59
CA VAL A 252 1.50 11.28 -1.78
C VAL A 252 2.03 10.77 -3.12
N ILE A 253 1.81 9.51 -3.45
CA ILE A 253 2.22 8.90 -4.72
C ILE A 253 1.57 9.61 -5.90
N GLY A 254 0.27 9.89 -5.80
CA GLY A 254 -0.52 10.60 -6.80
C GLY A 254 -0.21 12.10 -6.89
N LYS A 255 0.60 12.65 -6.00
CA LYS A 255 0.83 14.11 -5.86
C LYS A 255 -0.47 14.91 -5.68
N ASP A 256 -1.37 14.39 -4.88
CA ASP A 256 -2.67 15.01 -4.67
C ASP A 256 -2.57 16.34 -3.91
N ASN A 257 -3.16 17.38 -4.44
CA ASN A 257 -3.13 18.71 -3.84
C ASN A 257 -3.90 18.77 -2.50
N SER A 258 -4.82 17.83 -2.23
CA SER A 258 -5.55 17.75 -0.97
C SER A 258 -4.83 16.93 0.11
N TRP A 259 -3.62 16.42 -0.17
CA TRP A 259 -2.81 15.62 0.76
C TRP A 259 -2.67 16.26 2.14
N GLN A 260 -2.27 17.53 2.21
CA GLN A 260 -2.02 18.20 3.49
C GLN A 260 -3.31 18.30 4.33
N GLN A 261 -4.42 18.65 3.71
CA GLN A 261 -5.71 18.70 4.39
C GLN A 261 -6.13 17.34 4.92
N TRP A 262 -5.95 16.29 4.12
CA TRP A 262 -6.24 14.93 4.56
C TRP A 262 -5.36 14.51 5.74
N TYR A 263 -4.05 14.81 5.66
CA TYR A 263 -3.10 14.47 6.71
C TYR A 263 -3.43 15.17 8.04
N ASP A 264 -3.81 16.45 8.00
CA ASP A 264 -4.21 17.20 9.19
C ASP A 264 -5.49 16.60 9.81
N ASN A 265 -6.46 16.22 8.99
CA ASN A 265 -7.71 15.61 9.45
C ASN A 265 -7.47 14.22 10.07
N ILE A 266 -6.71 13.35 9.40
CA ILE A 266 -6.45 12.00 9.92
C ILE A 266 -5.57 12.04 11.18
N SER A 267 -4.58 12.93 11.23
CA SER A 267 -3.75 13.12 12.42
C SER A 267 -4.58 13.58 13.61
N GLY A 268 -5.50 14.53 13.40
CA GLY A 268 -6.45 14.96 14.43
C GLY A 268 -7.37 13.81 14.90
N ARG A 269 -7.85 12.96 13.98
CA ARG A 269 -8.65 11.76 14.31
C ARG A 269 -7.83 10.77 15.13
N MET A 270 -6.60 10.47 14.71
CA MET A 270 -5.72 9.53 15.43
C MET A 270 -5.39 9.99 16.84
N LEU A 271 -5.07 11.29 17.02
CA LEU A 271 -4.78 11.85 18.34
C LEU A 271 -5.97 11.85 19.28
N LYS A 272 -7.20 11.97 18.77
CA LYS A 272 -8.42 11.92 19.61
C LYS A 272 -8.70 10.54 20.19
N ILE A 273 -8.23 9.46 19.54
CA ILE A 273 -8.46 8.08 19.96
C ILE A 273 -7.22 7.45 20.58
N GLN A 274 -6.17 8.25 20.82
CA GLN A 274 -4.98 7.80 21.53
C GLN A 274 -5.32 7.53 23.00
N ASN A 275 -4.81 6.42 23.53
CA ASN A 275 -4.94 6.09 24.95
C ASN A 275 -4.06 7.00 25.82
N ASP A 276 -4.35 7.10 27.11
CA ASP A 276 -3.59 7.93 28.06
C ASP A 276 -2.11 7.52 28.19
N ASP A 277 -1.78 6.25 27.91
CA ASP A 277 -0.40 5.75 27.89
C ASP A 277 0.34 6.01 26.57
N GLY A 278 -0.31 6.68 25.61
CA GLY A 278 0.22 7.00 24.30
C GLY A 278 0.08 5.91 23.25
N SER A 279 -0.54 4.77 23.59
CA SER A 279 -0.81 3.67 22.66
C SER A 279 -2.12 3.85 21.91
N TRP A 280 -2.39 2.95 20.95
CA TRP A 280 -3.67 2.75 20.30
C TRP A 280 -4.09 1.29 20.38
N ASN A 281 -5.37 1.02 20.44
CA ASN A 281 -5.97 -0.30 20.35
C ASN A 281 -7.23 -0.27 19.48
N GLY A 282 -7.63 -1.43 18.95
CA GLY A 282 -8.93 -1.58 18.30
C GLY A 282 -10.00 -2.02 19.29
N HIS A 283 -11.25 -1.72 18.99
CA HIS A 283 -12.39 -2.17 19.82
C HIS A 283 -12.83 -3.58 19.47
N HIS A 284 -12.71 -3.99 18.20
CA HIS A 284 -12.94 -5.35 17.72
C HIS A 284 -12.08 -5.61 16.48
N CYS A 285 -12.16 -6.80 15.92
CA CYS A 285 -11.31 -7.25 14.83
C CYS A 285 -9.84 -7.33 15.25
N ILE A 286 -8.96 -6.45 14.77
CA ILE A 286 -7.57 -6.40 15.27
C ILE A 286 -7.51 -5.46 16.46
N THR A 287 -7.43 -6.02 17.66
CA THR A 287 -7.42 -5.28 18.93
C THR A 287 -6.03 -5.10 19.55
N SER A 288 -5.01 -5.77 19.00
CA SER A 288 -3.64 -5.75 19.52
C SER A 288 -3.09 -4.32 19.65
N PRO A 289 -2.75 -3.86 20.87
CA PRO A 289 -2.17 -2.52 21.04
C PRO A 289 -0.85 -2.35 20.30
N VAL A 290 -0.05 -3.42 20.17
CA VAL A 290 1.22 -3.37 19.42
C VAL A 290 0.96 -3.10 17.95
N PHE A 291 0.02 -3.84 17.34
CA PHE A 291 -0.32 -3.66 15.93
C PHE A 291 -0.95 -2.29 15.66
N CYS A 292 -1.95 -1.92 16.45
CA CYS A 292 -2.65 -0.64 16.29
C CYS A 292 -1.72 0.55 16.51
N THR A 293 -0.85 0.50 17.53
CA THR A 293 0.13 1.56 17.78
C THR A 293 1.13 1.67 16.65
N ALA A 294 1.66 0.54 16.16
CA ALA A 294 2.60 0.55 15.04
C ALA A 294 1.98 1.17 13.77
N THR A 295 0.74 0.77 13.44
CA THR A 295 0.06 1.28 12.25
C THR A 295 -0.30 2.77 12.41
N SER A 296 -0.74 3.20 13.61
CA SER A 296 -0.99 4.61 13.92
C SER A 296 0.26 5.46 13.76
N LEU A 297 1.40 4.97 14.24
CA LEU A 297 2.68 5.66 14.06
C LEU A 297 3.10 5.74 12.58
N LEU A 298 2.84 4.70 11.77
CA LEU A 298 3.07 4.76 10.33
C LEU A 298 2.21 5.85 9.66
N ILE A 299 0.92 5.94 10.00
CA ILE A 299 0.03 7.00 9.48
C ILE A 299 0.57 8.38 9.85
N LEU A 300 0.91 8.60 11.12
CA LEU A 300 1.41 9.88 11.61
C LEU A 300 2.80 10.23 11.07
N SER A 301 3.56 9.25 10.58
CA SER A 301 4.90 9.44 10.03
C SER A 301 4.95 9.51 8.49
N ILE A 302 3.84 9.42 7.77
CA ILE A 302 3.81 9.49 6.29
C ILE A 302 4.54 10.74 5.78
N ASN A 303 4.47 11.85 6.51
CA ASN A 303 5.22 13.08 6.20
C ASN A 303 6.74 12.88 6.11
N ASN A 304 7.29 11.89 6.78
CA ASN A 304 8.72 11.57 6.73
C ASN A 304 9.08 10.72 5.49
N ASP A 305 8.08 10.10 4.85
CA ASP A 305 8.26 9.17 3.74
C ASP A 305 7.86 9.78 2.38
N ILE A 306 7.54 11.09 2.33
CA ILE A 306 7.08 11.79 1.11
C ILE A 306 8.05 11.59 -0.05
N GLU A 307 9.36 11.68 0.18
CA GLU A 307 10.36 11.52 -0.87
C GLU A 307 10.35 10.10 -1.44
N ALA A 308 10.36 9.08 -0.56
CA ALA A 308 10.34 7.67 -0.95
C ALA A 308 9.05 7.29 -1.69
N LEU A 309 7.89 7.74 -1.19
CA LEU A 309 6.59 7.51 -1.84
C LEU A 309 6.49 8.24 -3.18
N THR A 310 7.03 9.46 -3.26
CA THR A 310 7.10 10.22 -4.53
C THR A 310 7.96 9.49 -5.55
N GLU A 311 9.02 8.81 -5.15
CA GLU A 311 9.87 8.00 -6.04
C GLU A 311 9.11 6.80 -6.61
N ILE A 312 8.30 6.12 -5.82
CA ILE A 312 7.41 5.04 -6.30
C ILE A 312 6.52 5.55 -7.44
N GLY A 313 5.95 6.73 -7.29
CA GLY A 313 5.09 7.33 -8.32
C GLY A 313 5.80 7.73 -9.60
N ARG A 314 7.14 7.85 -9.61
CA ARG A 314 7.94 8.23 -10.78
C ARG A 314 8.45 7.04 -11.61
N LYS A 315 8.70 5.91 -10.96
CA LYS A 315 9.23 4.68 -11.59
C LYS A 315 8.11 3.81 -12.14
#